data_758d03dba6e3f4ab519744c24a200abf
#
_entry.id   758d03dba6e3f4ab519744c24a200abf
#
_cell.length_a   1.000
_cell.length_b   1.000
_cell.length_c   1.000
_cell.angle_alpha   90.00
_cell.angle_beta   90.00
_cell.angle_gamma   90.00
#
_symmetry.space_group_name_H-M   'P 1'
#
loop_
_entity.id
_entity.type
_entity.pdbx_description
1 polymer ?
#
loop_
_entity_poly.entity_id
_entity_poly.type
_entity_poly.pdbx_seq_one_letter_code
_entity_poly.pdbx_strand_id
1 'polypeptide(L)'
;MAAKCSVTYAAVAVAILAVAMAMGSADATSYLTSWAGPGCSGQTAIVGSCGCSDLQFYDGQEFTYQGQIARLYTESGCAGTSYIVFEDTQACGDFGWRSINIDC
;
A
#
# COMPACT_ATOMS: atom_id res chain seq x y z
N MET A 1 0.82 28.76 40.57
CA MET A 1 0.78 29.67 39.49
C MET A 1 1.45 29.14 38.23
N ALA A 2 2.72 29.32 38.10
CA ALA A 2 3.41 28.83 36.90
C ALA A 2 3.28 27.33 36.73
N ALA A 3 3.30 26.60 37.80
CA ALA A 3 3.21 25.14 37.74
C ALA A 3 1.91 24.70 37.07
N LYS A 4 0.85 25.41 37.28
CA LYS A 4 -0.41 25.05 36.68
C LYS A 4 -0.38 25.20 35.17
N CYS A 5 0.24 26.22 34.69
CA CYS A 5 0.39 26.41 33.26
C CYS A 5 1.20 25.30 32.62
N SER A 6 2.27 24.91 33.29
CA SER A 6 3.10 23.84 32.78
C SER A 6 2.34 22.53 32.65
N VAL A 7 1.52 22.23 33.61
CA VAL A 7 0.72 21.00 33.54
C VAL A 7 -0.22 21.05 32.35
N THR A 8 -0.81 22.19 32.10
CA THR A 8 -1.71 22.32 30.97
C THR A 8 -0.99 22.05 29.65
N TYR A 9 0.19 22.59 29.49
CA TYR A 9 0.95 22.36 28.28
C TYR A 9 1.29 20.88 28.09
N ALA A 10 1.68 20.23 29.15
CA ALA A 10 2.02 18.82 29.03
C ALA A 10 0.83 18.00 28.56
N ALA A 11 -0.35 18.30 29.06
CA ALA A 11 -1.54 17.58 28.64
C ALA A 11 -1.83 17.79 27.16
N VAL A 12 -1.68 18.99 26.68
CA VAL A 12 -1.93 19.27 25.27
C VAL A 12 -0.93 18.53 24.38
N ALA A 13 0.33 18.52 24.75
CA ALA A 13 1.34 17.85 23.96
C ALA A 13 1.06 16.36 23.86
N VAL A 14 0.64 15.73 24.93
CA VAL A 14 0.33 14.31 24.91
C VAL A 14 -0.84 14.02 23.97
N ALA A 15 -1.86 14.84 24.01
CA ALA A 15 -3.00 14.65 23.14
C ALA A 15 -2.61 14.73 21.67
N ILE A 16 -1.76 15.67 21.32
CA ILE A 16 -1.33 15.82 19.93
C ILE A 16 -0.56 14.57 19.47
N LEU A 17 0.31 14.04 20.28
CA LEU A 17 1.06 12.84 19.94
C LEU A 17 0.13 11.66 19.71
N ALA A 18 -0.86 11.49 20.54
CA ALA A 18 -1.77 10.37 20.39
C ALA A 18 -2.52 10.44 19.06
N VAL A 19 -2.93 11.62 18.67
CA VAL A 19 -3.62 11.79 17.38
C VAL A 19 -2.69 11.46 16.23
N ALA A 20 -1.47 11.92 16.26
CA ALA A 20 -0.52 11.65 15.19
C ALA A 20 -0.27 10.16 15.04
N MET A 21 -0.13 9.44 16.15
CA MET A 21 0.09 8.00 16.08
C MET A 21 -1.11 7.27 15.50
N ALA A 22 -2.29 7.67 15.86
CA ALA A 22 -3.48 7.04 15.31
C ALA A 22 -3.56 7.21 13.81
N MET A 23 -3.25 8.39 13.31
CA MET A 23 -3.26 8.62 11.87
C MET A 23 -2.20 7.81 11.16
N GLY A 24 -1.00 7.72 11.71
CA GLY A 24 0.05 6.92 11.14
C GLY A 24 -0.34 5.47 11.01
N SER A 25 -1.01 4.91 12.02
CA SER A 25 -1.46 3.52 11.98
C SER A 25 -2.49 3.31 10.88
N ALA A 26 -3.38 4.27 10.68
CA ALA A 26 -4.43 4.14 9.68
C ALA A 26 -3.90 4.13 8.26
N ASP A 27 -2.71 4.67 8.04
CA ASP A 27 -2.14 4.79 6.70
C ASP A 27 -1.32 3.57 6.27
N ALA A 28 -1.09 2.61 7.17
CA ALA A 28 -0.26 1.45 6.86
C ALA A 28 -1.06 0.43 6.05
N THR A 29 -0.99 0.53 4.74
CA THR A 29 -1.68 -0.36 3.81
C THR A 29 -0.68 -0.94 2.82
N SER A 30 -0.82 -2.23 2.53
CA SER A 30 -0.04 -2.88 1.48
C SER A 30 -0.32 -2.21 0.15
N TYR A 31 0.68 -2.20 -0.75
CA TYR A 31 0.51 -1.58 -2.05
C TYR A 31 1.34 -2.28 -3.11
N LEU A 32 0.95 -2.05 -4.36
CA LEU A 32 1.65 -2.59 -5.52
C LEU A 32 2.19 -1.44 -6.35
N THR A 33 3.47 -1.52 -6.69
CA THR A 33 4.11 -0.62 -7.64
C THR A 33 4.24 -1.34 -8.97
N SER A 34 3.84 -0.70 -10.06
CA SER A 34 4.00 -1.25 -11.41
C SER A 34 4.90 -0.35 -12.24
N TRP A 35 5.65 -0.96 -13.16
CA TRP A 35 6.60 -0.25 -14.02
C TRP A 35 6.22 -0.39 -15.48
N ALA A 36 6.43 0.69 -16.23
CA ALA A 36 6.14 0.73 -17.66
C ALA A 36 7.23 0.09 -18.51
N GLY A 37 8.45 0.00 -17.99
CA GLY A 37 9.59 -0.48 -18.75
C GLY A 37 10.19 -1.78 -18.21
N PRO A 38 10.96 -2.49 -19.02
CA PRO A 38 11.54 -3.77 -18.64
C PRO A 38 12.56 -3.62 -17.52
N GLY A 39 12.72 -4.69 -16.72
CA GLY A 39 13.67 -4.70 -15.62
C GLY A 39 13.28 -3.79 -14.47
N CYS A 40 11.99 -3.58 -14.25
CA CYS A 40 11.49 -2.64 -13.24
C CYS A 40 12.07 -1.26 -13.44
N SER A 41 11.79 -0.68 -14.60
CA SER A 41 12.32 0.62 -14.98
C SER A 41 11.24 1.49 -15.60
N GLY A 42 11.57 2.75 -15.84
CA GLY A 42 10.65 3.66 -16.48
C GLY A 42 9.62 4.23 -15.51
N GLN A 43 8.49 4.59 -16.08
CA GLN A 43 7.42 5.21 -15.32
C GLN A 43 6.77 4.23 -14.34
N THR A 44 6.36 4.72 -13.18
CA THR A 44 5.74 3.88 -12.15
C THR A 44 4.33 4.34 -11.85
N ALA A 45 3.52 3.41 -11.35
CA ALA A 45 2.21 3.70 -10.81
C ALA A 45 2.00 2.85 -9.56
N ILE A 46 1.26 3.36 -8.58
CA ILE A 46 1.03 2.68 -7.32
C ILE A 46 -0.46 2.43 -7.13
N VAL A 47 -0.79 1.20 -6.73
CA VAL A 47 -2.13 0.82 -6.29
C VAL A 47 -2.05 0.55 -4.79
N GLY A 48 -2.71 1.38 -4.00
CA GLY A 48 -2.72 1.24 -2.54
C GLY A 48 -4.11 1.23 -1.93
N SER A 49 -5.15 1.21 -2.74
CA SER A 49 -6.53 1.19 -2.25
C SER A 49 -6.99 -0.24 -1.99
N CYS A 50 -7.78 -0.43 -0.95
CA CYS A 50 -8.43 -1.71 -0.69
C CYS A 50 -9.41 -2.04 -1.81
N GLY A 51 -9.56 -3.33 -2.10
CA GLY A 51 -10.45 -3.78 -3.16
C GLY A 51 -9.74 -3.95 -4.49
N CYS A 52 -10.52 -4.03 -5.55
CA CYS A 52 -10.03 -4.32 -6.88
C CYS A 52 -9.57 -3.07 -7.62
N SER A 53 -8.41 -3.16 -8.26
CA SER A 53 -7.88 -2.08 -9.11
C SER A 53 -7.14 -2.72 -10.29
N ASP A 54 -7.24 -2.09 -11.45
CA ASP A 54 -6.46 -2.51 -12.60
C ASP A 54 -5.04 -1.97 -12.50
N LEU A 55 -4.06 -2.74 -12.97
CA LEU A 55 -2.70 -2.28 -13.08
C LEU A 55 -2.59 -1.29 -14.23
N GLN A 56 -1.81 -0.23 -14.03
CA GLN A 56 -1.58 0.74 -15.08
C GLN A 56 -0.45 0.31 -16.01
N PHE A 57 0.55 -0.36 -15.49
CA PHE A 57 1.70 -0.82 -16.27
C PHE A 57 1.90 -2.32 -16.04
N TYR A 58 2.55 -3.00 -17.00
CA TYR A 58 2.62 -4.45 -16.99
C TYR A 58 4.04 -5.02 -17.03
N ASP A 59 5.06 -4.20 -17.16
CA ASP A 59 6.42 -4.68 -17.38
C ASP A 59 7.21 -4.92 -16.09
N GLY A 60 6.60 -4.68 -14.96
CA GLY A 60 7.20 -4.99 -13.67
C GLY A 60 6.20 -4.74 -12.56
N GLN A 61 6.28 -5.54 -11.50
CA GLN A 61 5.42 -5.38 -10.34
C GLN A 61 6.22 -5.61 -9.06
N GLU A 62 5.94 -4.80 -8.04
CA GLU A 62 6.49 -5.00 -6.71
C GLU A 62 5.38 -4.81 -5.68
N PHE A 63 5.12 -5.86 -4.90
CA PHE A 63 4.15 -5.81 -3.82
C PHE A 63 4.88 -5.53 -2.52
N THR A 64 4.45 -4.47 -1.83
CA THR A 64 4.97 -4.13 -0.51
C THR A 64 3.93 -4.51 0.52
N TYR A 65 4.24 -5.54 1.30
CA TYR A 65 3.32 -6.09 2.29
C TYR A 65 3.37 -5.25 3.56
N GLN A 66 2.20 -4.81 4.01
CA GLN A 66 2.07 -4.08 5.28
C GLN A 66 0.87 -4.58 6.09
N GLY A 67 0.61 -5.88 6.02
CA GLY A 67 -0.43 -6.52 6.80
C GLY A 67 -1.67 -6.95 6.03
N GLN A 68 -1.84 -6.50 4.80
CA GLN A 68 -2.96 -6.91 3.96
C GLN A 68 -2.46 -7.81 2.86
N ILE A 69 -3.07 -8.99 2.73
CA ILE A 69 -2.78 -9.87 1.59
C ILE A 69 -3.50 -9.35 0.36
N ALA A 70 -3.02 -9.79 -0.80
CA ALA A 70 -3.64 -9.38 -2.06
C ALA A 70 -3.65 -10.56 -3.03
N ARG A 71 -4.45 -10.42 -4.09
CA ARG A 71 -4.49 -11.37 -5.19
C ARG A 71 -4.25 -10.64 -6.48
N LEU A 72 -3.32 -11.15 -7.26
CA LEU A 72 -3.09 -10.68 -8.62
C LEU A 72 -3.93 -11.51 -9.59
N TYR A 73 -4.46 -10.86 -10.62
CA TYR A 73 -5.35 -11.53 -11.58
C TYR A 73 -4.85 -11.31 -13.00
N THR A 74 -5.10 -12.30 -13.86
CA THR A 74 -4.65 -12.25 -15.26
C THR A 74 -5.54 -11.41 -16.16
N GLU A 75 -6.68 -10.97 -15.67
CA GLU A 75 -7.60 -10.13 -16.45
C GLU A 75 -7.97 -8.89 -15.65
N SER A 76 -8.44 -7.87 -16.34
CA SER A 76 -8.92 -6.66 -15.69
C SER A 76 -10.14 -6.95 -14.83
N GLY A 77 -10.37 -6.13 -13.83
CA GLY A 77 -11.54 -6.25 -12.98
C GLY A 77 -11.47 -7.42 -12.01
N CYS A 78 -10.26 -7.88 -11.67
CA CYS A 78 -10.03 -8.99 -10.74
C CYS A 78 -10.74 -10.26 -11.22
N ALA A 79 -10.46 -10.62 -12.45
CA ALA A 79 -11.01 -11.80 -13.09
C ALA A 79 -9.88 -12.69 -13.61
N GLY A 80 -10.24 -13.88 -14.04
CA GLY A 80 -9.29 -14.86 -14.57
C GLY A 80 -8.58 -15.61 -13.47
N THR A 81 -7.36 -16.07 -13.77
CA THR A 81 -6.55 -16.83 -12.81
C THR A 81 -5.96 -15.88 -11.77
N SER A 82 -5.97 -16.28 -10.50
CA SER A 82 -5.45 -15.47 -9.42
C SER A 82 -4.25 -16.10 -8.74
N TYR A 83 -3.41 -15.25 -8.16
CA TYR A 83 -2.26 -15.63 -7.38
C TYR A 83 -2.21 -14.78 -6.11
N ILE A 84 -2.10 -15.42 -4.95
CA ILE A 84 -2.09 -14.74 -3.66
C ILE A 84 -0.68 -14.24 -3.36
N VAL A 85 -0.58 -12.97 -2.95
CA VAL A 85 0.66 -12.38 -2.45
C VAL A 85 0.46 -11.96 -1.00
N PHE A 86 1.36 -12.41 -0.14
CA PHE A 86 1.24 -12.19 1.31
C PHE A 86 2.58 -11.80 1.94
N GLU A 87 3.55 -11.42 1.12
CA GLU A 87 4.85 -10.95 1.56
C GLU A 87 5.44 -10.04 0.48
N ASP A 88 6.53 -9.37 0.78
CA ASP A 88 7.21 -8.53 -0.21
C ASP A 88 7.63 -9.40 -1.40
N THR A 89 7.24 -8.99 -2.59
CA THR A 89 7.47 -9.75 -3.81
C THR A 89 7.77 -8.80 -4.95
N GLN A 90 8.76 -9.13 -5.77
CA GLN A 90 9.11 -8.33 -6.93
C GLN A 90 9.28 -9.22 -8.15
N ALA A 91 8.72 -8.79 -9.26
CA ALA A 91 8.84 -9.48 -10.54
C ALA A 91 9.04 -8.44 -11.64
N CYS A 92 10.19 -8.48 -12.30
CA CYS A 92 10.55 -7.49 -13.31
C CYS A 92 10.35 -8.06 -14.70
N GLY A 93 9.13 -7.95 -15.22
CA GLY A 93 8.73 -8.45 -16.50
C GLY A 93 7.21 -8.50 -16.57
N ASP A 94 6.68 -8.77 -17.77
CA ASP A 94 5.25 -8.97 -17.95
C ASP A 94 4.92 -10.45 -17.77
N PHE A 95 4.35 -10.78 -16.63
CA PHE A 95 3.95 -12.15 -16.31
C PHE A 95 2.45 -12.37 -16.47
N GLY A 96 1.76 -11.43 -17.11
CA GLY A 96 0.34 -11.59 -17.41
C GLY A 96 -0.61 -10.98 -16.40
N TRP A 97 -0.10 -10.32 -15.36
CA TRP A 97 -0.97 -9.72 -14.36
C TRP A 97 -1.61 -8.44 -14.89
N ARG A 98 -2.91 -8.29 -14.65
CA ARG A 98 -3.67 -7.13 -15.17
C ARG A 98 -4.45 -6.38 -14.10
N SER A 99 -4.73 -7.02 -12.97
CA SER A 99 -5.43 -6.37 -11.87
C SER A 99 -5.02 -6.97 -10.53
N ILE A 100 -5.36 -6.28 -9.46
CA ILE A 100 -5.04 -6.70 -8.09
C ILE A 100 -6.22 -6.40 -7.19
N ASN A 101 -6.47 -7.27 -6.23
CA ASN A 101 -7.43 -7.02 -5.15
C ASN A 101 -6.68 -7.06 -3.82
N ILE A 102 -6.68 -5.94 -3.10
CA ILE A 102 -6.06 -5.85 -1.77
C ILE A 102 -7.14 -6.05 -0.73
N ASP A 103 -6.97 -7.06 0.12
CA ASP A 103 -7.93 -7.42 1.16
C ASP A 103 -7.68 -6.60 2.42
N CYS A 104 -8.59 -5.73 2.76
CA CYS A 104 -8.49 -4.94 3.99
C CYS A 104 -9.53 -5.30 5.05
#